data_6d6ed8feb6175e6a5d8ec80a4b7d135b
#
_entry.id   6d6ed8feb6175e6a5d8ec80a4b7d135b
#
_cell.length_a   1.000
_cell.length_b   1.000
_cell.length_c   1.000
_cell.angle_alpha   90.00
_cell.angle_beta   90.00
_cell.angle_gamma   90.00
#
_symmetry.space_group_name_H-M   'P 1'
#
loop_
_entity.id
_entity.type
_entity.pdbx_description
1 polymer ?
#
loop_
_entity_poly.entity_id
_entity_poly.type
_entity_poly.pdbx_seq_one_letter_code
_entity_poly.pdbx_strand_id
1 'polypeptide(L)'
;MSDQVNIIPIQKIGEDQRGSTHIFETDRTGEFIIAFRNKGSLSGRHYHKGRSDHKNPEKIIIMKGEATVNWIDIKTGEKGVAKAIAPAMVTIAPWVWHEVVADEDMVVFELNALADGQGDTFQLEQ
;
A
#
# COMPACT_ATOMS: atom_id res chain seq x y z
N MET A 1 -0.52 5.61 -19.73
CA MET A 1 -0.69 6.02 -18.34
C MET A 1 -0.34 4.88 -17.42
N SER A 2 0.37 5.18 -16.36
CA SER A 2 0.92 4.16 -15.47
C SER A 2 -0.10 3.80 -14.40
N ASP A 3 -0.42 2.51 -14.27
CA ASP A 3 -1.30 2.00 -13.21
C ASP A 3 -0.53 1.16 -12.17
N GLN A 4 0.80 1.30 -12.14
CA GLN A 4 1.67 0.52 -11.28
C GLN A 4 1.39 0.79 -9.80
N VAL A 5 1.31 2.05 -9.43
CA VAL A 5 0.97 2.48 -8.06
C VAL A 5 -0.01 3.63 -8.15
N ASN A 6 -1.14 3.49 -7.48
CA ASN A 6 -2.14 4.55 -7.42
C ASN A 6 -2.38 4.96 -5.98
N ILE A 7 -2.46 6.27 -5.75
CA ILE A 7 -2.79 6.85 -4.46
C ILE A 7 -4.18 7.48 -4.58
N ILE A 8 -5.12 6.95 -3.81
CA ILE A 8 -6.51 7.41 -3.86
C ILE A 8 -6.85 7.97 -2.48
N PRO A 9 -7.05 9.30 -2.35
CA PRO A 9 -7.49 9.86 -1.07
C PRO A 9 -8.82 9.25 -0.65
N ILE A 10 -8.94 8.92 0.64
CA ILE A 10 -10.17 8.35 1.18
C ILE A 10 -11.09 9.49 1.55
N GLN A 11 -12.34 9.40 1.09
CA GLN A 11 -13.32 10.46 1.21
C GLN A 11 -13.66 10.75 2.67
N LYS A 12 -13.57 12.03 3.06
CA LYS A 12 -14.06 12.51 4.34
C LYS A 12 -15.56 12.77 4.22
N ILE A 13 -16.35 12.19 5.14
CA ILE A 13 -17.81 12.36 5.15
C ILE A 13 -18.30 13.20 6.33
N GLY A 14 -17.44 13.49 7.29
CA GLY A 14 -17.82 14.32 8.42
C GLY A 14 -16.64 14.76 9.25
N GLU A 15 -16.84 15.85 9.98
CA GLU A 15 -15.84 16.39 10.90
C GLU A 15 -16.54 17.23 11.98
N ASP A 16 -16.17 17.02 13.21
CA ASP A 16 -16.63 17.82 14.35
C ASP A 16 -15.53 17.86 15.41
N GLN A 17 -15.84 18.34 16.61
CA GLN A 17 -14.85 18.48 17.68
C GLN A 17 -14.22 17.14 18.11
N ARG A 18 -14.83 16.00 17.78
CA ARG A 18 -14.25 14.67 18.06
C ARG A 18 -13.19 14.27 17.06
N GLY A 19 -13.19 14.86 15.85
CA GLY A 19 -12.29 14.51 14.74
C GLY A 19 -13.04 14.34 13.45
N SER A 20 -12.52 13.48 12.56
CA SER A 20 -13.07 13.28 11.22
C SER A 20 -13.49 11.84 10.99
N THR A 21 -14.45 11.66 10.08
CA THR A 21 -14.95 10.35 9.67
C THR A 21 -14.77 10.20 8.17
N HIS A 22 -14.28 9.05 7.74
CA HIS A 22 -13.96 8.77 6.34
C HIS A 22 -14.62 7.46 5.93
N ILE A 23 -14.91 7.30 4.63
CA ILE A 23 -15.55 6.11 4.10
C ILE A 23 -14.76 5.56 2.91
N PHE A 24 -14.67 4.24 2.84
CA PHE A 24 -14.13 3.55 1.67
C PHE A 24 -14.89 2.24 1.47
N GLU A 25 -14.78 1.69 0.27
CA GLU A 25 -15.36 0.40 -0.09
C GLU A 25 -14.28 -0.61 -0.40
N THR A 26 -14.53 -1.87 -0.07
CA THR A 26 -13.70 -2.99 -0.50
C THR A 26 -14.57 -4.24 -0.61
N ASP A 27 -14.28 -5.08 -1.59
CA ASP A 27 -14.90 -6.40 -1.74
C ASP A 27 -14.04 -7.49 -1.11
N ARG A 28 -12.93 -7.12 -0.46
CA ARG A 28 -12.01 -8.09 0.13
C ARG A 28 -12.52 -8.60 1.46
N THR A 29 -12.30 -9.88 1.70
CA THR A 29 -12.73 -10.59 2.91
C THR A 29 -11.59 -11.45 3.43
N GLY A 30 -11.71 -11.90 4.68
CA GLY A 30 -10.74 -12.78 5.32
C GLY A 30 -9.91 -12.06 6.36
N GLU A 31 -8.65 -12.43 6.47
CA GLU A 31 -7.73 -11.83 7.43
C GLU A 31 -7.05 -10.62 6.81
N PHE A 32 -6.88 -9.58 7.62
CA PHE A 32 -6.18 -8.37 7.22
C PHE A 32 -5.09 -8.06 8.24
N ILE A 33 -4.18 -7.15 7.88
CA ILE A 33 -3.03 -6.81 8.70
C ILE A 33 -3.11 -5.35 9.10
N ILE A 34 -2.86 -5.06 10.38
CA ILE A 34 -2.64 -3.70 10.87
C ILE A 34 -1.17 -3.60 11.23
N ALA A 35 -0.48 -2.63 10.67
CA ALA A 35 0.94 -2.44 10.91
C ALA A 35 1.21 -1.04 11.44
N PHE A 36 2.05 -0.95 12.47
CA PHE A 36 2.53 0.31 13.02
C PHE A 36 3.98 0.47 12.55
N ARG A 37 4.30 1.63 12.00
CA ARG A 37 5.63 1.88 11.44
C ARG A 37 6.18 3.17 12.01
N ASN A 38 7.40 3.11 12.50
CA ASN A 38 8.07 4.30 13.02
C ASN A 38 8.61 5.15 11.88
N LYS A 39 8.62 6.46 12.08
CA LYS A 39 9.22 7.40 11.14
C LYS A 39 10.62 6.94 10.73
N GLY A 40 10.88 6.95 9.42
CA GLY A 40 12.16 6.56 8.85
C GLY A 40 12.27 5.07 8.52
N SER A 41 11.29 4.24 8.91
CA SER A 41 11.35 2.81 8.62
C SER A 41 11.02 2.54 7.15
N LEU A 42 11.55 1.43 6.65
CA LEU A 42 11.31 0.95 5.29
C LEU A 42 10.54 -0.36 5.37
N SER A 43 9.52 -0.50 4.53
CA SER A 43 8.72 -1.72 4.45
C SER A 43 8.59 -2.15 2.99
N GLY A 44 8.19 -3.41 2.79
CA GLY A 44 8.06 -3.96 1.46
C GLY A 44 9.41 -4.37 0.91
N ARG A 45 9.90 -3.64 -0.09
CA ARG A 45 11.14 -3.92 -0.81
C ARG A 45 11.07 -5.27 -1.55
N HIS A 46 9.89 -5.53 -2.14
CA HIS A 46 9.60 -6.76 -2.85
C HIS A 46 8.51 -6.51 -3.89
N TYR A 47 8.22 -7.53 -4.69
CA TYR A 47 7.07 -7.51 -5.59
C TYR A 47 6.37 -8.86 -5.55
N HIS A 48 5.12 -8.86 -6.02
CA HIS A 48 4.28 -10.04 -6.12
C HIS A 48 3.90 -10.25 -7.59
N LYS A 49 3.66 -11.49 -7.98
CA LYS A 49 3.20 -11.80 -9.34
C LYS A 49 1.67 -11.85 -9.43
N GLY A 50 0.99 -11.71 -8.29
CA GLY A 50 -0.46 -11.63 -8.25
C GLY A 50 -1.16 -12.99 -8.25
N ARG A 51 -0.55 -14.00 -7.62
CA ARG A 51 -1.15 -15.33 -7.51
C ARG A 51 -2.41 -15.32 -6.65
N SER A 52 -2.40 -14.54 -5.56
CA SER A 52 -3.59 -14.29 -4.77
C SER A 52 -4.33 -13.08 -5.34
N ASP A 53 -5.65 -13.14 -5.35
CA ASP A 53 -6.47 -11.99 -5.77
C ASP A 53 -6.22 -10.77 -4.88
N HIS A 54 -5.82 -10.99 -3.61
CA HIS A 54 -5.49 -9.90 -2.68
C HIS A 54 -4.13 -9.24 -2.96
N LYS A 55 -3.35 -9.80 -3.88
CA LYS A 55 -2.12 -9.20 -4.39
C LYS A 55 -2.25 -8.78 -5.86
N ASN A 56 -3.46 -8.74 -6.38
CA ASN A 56 -3.75 -8.42 -7.78
C ASN A 56 -4.94 -7.46 -7.90
N PRO A 57 -4.78 -6.18 -7.60
CA PRO A 57 -3.61 -5.51 -7.03
C PRO A 57 -3.53 -5.68 -5.51
N GLU A 58 -2.38 -5.42 -4.94
CA GLU A 58 -2.24 -5.25 -3.49
C GLU A 58 -2.88 -3.93 -3.10
N LYS A 59 -3.60 -3.91 -1.97
CA LYS A 59 -4.24 -2.69 -1.46
C LYS A 59 -3.89 -2.50 0.01
N ILE A 60 -3.37 -1.32 0.31
CA ILE A 60 -3.10 -0.93 1.69
C ILE A 60 -3.70 0.45 1.93
N ILE A 61 -4.06 0.70 3.18
CA ILE A 61 -4.60 2.00 3.58
C ILE A 61 -3.60 2.63 4.55
N ILE A 62 -3.15 3.84 4.22
CA ILE A 62 -2.38 4.66 5.16
C ILE A 62 -3.42 5.37 6.02
N MET A 63 -3.58 4.90 7.26
CA MET A 63 -4.61 5.40 8.17
C MET A 63 -4.14 6.62 8.97
N LYS A 64 -2.82 6.73 9.18
CA LYS A 64 -2.20 7.84 9.91
C LYS A 64 -0.81 8.06 9.38
N GLY A 65 -0.39 9.31 9.28
CA GLY A 65 0.94 9.71 8.87
C GLY A 65 1.06 9.93 7.37
N GLU A 66 2.27 9.87 6.88
CA GLU A 66 2.60 10.06 5.47
C GLU A 66 3.61 9.01 5.04
N ALA A 67 3.50 8.59 3.80
CA ALA A 67 4.38 7.59 3.21
C ALA A 67 4.87 8.04 1.84
N THR A 68 6.10 7.66 1.51
CA THR A 68 6.63 7.75 0.16
C THR A 68 6.73 6.33 -0.36
N VAL A 69 6.14 6.07 -1.52
CA VAL A 69 6.20 4.76 -2.17
C VAL A 69 7.12 4.87 -3.37
N ASN A 70 8.27 4.23 -3.29
CA ASN A 70 9.19 4.11 -4.42
C ASN A 70 8.88 2.81 -5.13
N TRP A 71 8.80 2.84 -6.47
CA TRP A 71 8.40 1.65 -7.21
C TRP A 71 9.19 1.49 -8.50
N ILE A 72 9.29 0.23 -8.93
CA ILE A 72 9.94 -0.18 -10.19
C ILE A 72 9.05 -1.22 -10.84
N ASP A 73 8.63 -0.97 -12.07
CA ASP A 73 7.93 -1.98 -12.88
C ASP A 73 8.99 -2.99 -13.36
N ILE A 74 8.87 -4.23 -12.91
CA ILE A 74 9.88 -5.27 -13.18
C ILE A 74 9.91 -5.62 -14.67
N LYS A 75 8.76 -5.51 -15.35
CA LYS A 75 8.68 -5.90 -16.76
C LYS A 75 9.19 -4.83 -17.71
N THR A 76 9.02 -3.57 -17.38
CA THR A 76 9.38 -2.46 -18.27
C THR A 76 10.59 -1.69 -17.81
N GLY A 77 10.95 -1.79 -16.53
CA GLY A 77 12.02 -0.99 -15.93
C GLY A 77 11.61 0.44 -15.57
N GLU A 78 10.36 0.80 -15.81
CA GLU A 78 9.86 2.12 -15.43
C GLU A 78 9.91 2.28 -13.93
N LYS A 79 10.32 3.46 -13.46
CA LYS A 79 10.43 3.80 -12.04
C LYS A 79 9.57 5.00 -11.71
N GLY A 80 9.12 5.05 -10.47
CA GLY A 80 8.35 6.18 -10.02
C GLY A 80 8.36 6.34 -8.52
N VAL A 81 7.80 7.44 -8.10
CA VAL A 81 7.66 7.82 -6.68
C VAL A 81 6.25 8.35 -6.50
N ALA A 82 5.57 7.88 -5.46
CA ALA A 82 4.24 8.37 -5.12
C ALA A 82 4.20 8.75 -3.65
N LYS A 83 3.48 9.81 -3.32
CA LYS A 83 3.31 10.29 -1.95
C LYS A 83 1.91 9.99 -1.48
N ALA A 84 1.78 9.34 -0.33
CA ALA A 84 0.49 9.05 0.28
C ALA A 84 0.35 9.80 1.59
N ILE A 85 -0.69 10.61 1.69
CA ILE A 85 -1.02 11.37 2.91
C ILE A 85 -2.29 10.78 3.48
N ALA A 86 -2.26 10.34 4.73
CA ALA A 86 -3.40 9.69 5.37
C ALA A 86 -4.62 10.62 5.46
N PRO A 87 -5.84 10.07 5.32
CA PRO A 87 -6.09 8.68 4.95
C PRO A 87 -6.08 8.48 3.43
N ALA A 88 -5.40 7.47 2.97
CA ALA A 88 -5.27 7.20 1.54
C ALA A 88 -5.20 5.69 1.28
N MET A 89 -5.82 5.26 0.17
CA MET A 89 -5.69 3.91 -0.35
C MET A 89 -4.52 3.89 -1.32
N VAL A 90 -3.60 2.96 -1.13
CA VAL A 90 -2.50 2.72 -2.06
C VAL A 90 -2.74 1.38 -2.74
N THR A 91 -2.81 1.38 -4.07
CA THR A 91 -2.92 0.14 -4.84
C THR A 91 -1.63 -0.10 -5.58
N ILE A 92 -1.15 -1.34 -5.55
CA ILE A 92 0.13 -1.73 -6.15
C ILE A 92 -0.13 -2.92 -7.07
N ALA A 93 0.17 -2.75 -8.36
CA ALA A 93 -0.05 -3.78 -9.37
C ALA A 93 0.93 -4.94 -9.18
N PRO A 94 0.57 -6.15 -9.68
CA PRO A 94 1.55 -7.24 -9.76
C PRO A 94 2.76 -6.85 -10.59
N TRP A 95 3.91 -7.46 -10.32
CA TRP A 95 5.16 -7.22 -11.01
C TRP A 95 5.71 -5.81 -10.80
N VAL A 96 5.27 -5.13 -9.74
CA VAL A 96 5.79 -3.82 -9.35
C VAL A 96 6.51 -3.96 -8.02
N TRP A 97 7.83 -3.85 -8.05
CA TRP A 97 8.62 -3.77 -6.81
C TRP A 97 8.28 -2.46 -6.12
N HIS A 98 8.07 -2.51 -4.83
CA HIS A 98 7.69 -1.32 -4.08
C HIS A 98 8.40 -1.29 -2.72
N GLU A 99 8.70 -0.07 -2.30
CA GLU A 99 9.27 0.23 -1.00
C GLU A 99 8.43 1.34 -0.39
N VAL A 100 7.98 1.13 0.83
CA VAL A 100 7.17 2.11 1.55
C VAL A 100 8.03 2.73 2.64
N VAL A 101 8.29 4.03 2.50
CA VAL A 101 9.06 4.80 3.48
C VAL A 101 8.08 5.51 4.40
N ALA A 102 8.23 5.32 5.71
CA ALA A 102 7.43 6.06 6.68
C ALA A 102 8.05 7.44 6.86
N ASP A 103 7.43 8.46 6.27
CA ASP A 103 7.90 9.86 6.42
C ASP A 103 7.54 10.42 7.78
N GLU A 104 6.55 9.82 8.43
CA GLU A 104 6.12 10.07 9.81
C GLU A 104 5.76 8.74 10.43
N ASP A 105 5.50 8.71 11.72
CA ASP A 105 4.92 7.53 12.36
C ASP A 105 3.61 7.19 11.65
N MET A 106 3.46 5.94 11.22
CA MET A 106 2.32 5.51 10.40
C MET A 106 1.53 4.41 11.05
N VAL A 107 0.24 4.39 10.71
CA VAL A 107 -0.62 3.22 10.91
C VAL A 107 -1.11 2.80 9.52
N VAL A 108 -0.89 1.53 9.19
CA VAL A 108 -1.22 0.97 7.89
C VAL A 108 -2.20 -0.20 8.08
N PHE A 109 -3.25 -0.22 7.27
CA PHE A 109 -4.20 -1.32 7.24
C PHE A 109 -4.07 -2.00 5.87
N GLU A 110 -3.57 -3.25 5.89
CA GLU A 110 -3.35 -4.00 4.65
C GLU A 110 -4.55 -4.91 4.40
N LEU A 111 -5.15 -4.77 3.23
CA LEU A 111 -6.32 -5.57 2.83
C LEU A 111 -5.88 -6.91 2.23
N ASN A 112 -4.97 -7.58 2.94
CA ASN A 112 -4.46 -8.90 2.59
C ASN A 112 -3.90 -9.56 3.85
N ALA A 113 -3.77 -10.89 3.79
CA ALA A 113 -3.21 -11.70 4.87
C ALA A 113 -1.77 -12.09 4.53
N LEU A 114 -1.03 -12.56 5.52
CA LEU A 114 0.32 -13.08 5.30
C LEU A 114 0.33 -14.21 4.28
N ALA A 115 -0.70 -15.07 4.30
CA ALA A 115 -0.81 -16.19 3.37
C ALA A 115 -0.89 -15.75 1.92
N ASP A 116 -1.42 -14.56 1.64
CA ASP A 116 -1.56 -14.05 0.28
C ASP A 116 -0.21 -13.83 -0.41
N GLY A 117 0.85 -13.61 0.35
CA GLY A 117 2.19 -13.43 -0.18
C GLY A 117 3.06 -14.68 -0.17
N GLN A 118 2.57 -15.78 0.42
CA GLN A 118 3.37 -17.00 0.52
C GLN A 118 3.62 -17.59 -0.86
N GLY A 119 4.91 -17.84 -1.19
CA GLY A 119 5.30 -18.36 -2.49
C GLY A 119 5.18 -17.33 -3.62
N ASP A 120 4.87 -16.09 -3.30
CA ASP A 120 4.66 -15.03 -4.29
C ASP A 120 5.24 -13.70 -3.81
N THR A 121 6.41 -13.73 -3.18
CA THR A 121 7.10 -12.53 -2.71
C THR A 121 8.55 -12.62 -3.17
N PHE A 122 8.99 -11.64 -3.97
CA PHE A 122 10.28 -11.67 -4.63
C PHE A 122 11.04 -10.36 -4.40
N GLN A 123 12.35 -10.47 -4.26
CA GLN A 123 13.22 -9.31 -4.12
C GLN A 123 13.84 -8.97 -5.48
N LEU A 124 14.41 -7.77 -5.59
CA LEU A 124 15.15 -7.40 -6.79
C LEU A 124 16.36 -8.30 -6.92
N GLU A 125 16.61 -8.75 -8.15
CA GLU A 125 17.85 -9.45 -8.48
C GLU A 125 19.01 -8.46 -8.51
N GLN A 126 20.16 -8.92 -8.08
CA GLN A 126 21.38 -8.12 -8.09
C GLN A 126 22.36 -8.62 -9.13
#